data_e7568aeb42927f79c1054298bcb47c51
#
_entry.id   e7568aeb42927f79c1054298bcb47c51
#
_cell.length_a   1.000
_cell.length_b   1.000
_cell.length_c   1.000
_cell.angle_alpha   90.00
_cell.angle_beta   90.00
_cell.angle_gamma   90.00
#
_symmetry.space_group_name_H-M   'P 1'
#
loop_
_entity.id
_entity.type
_entity.pdbx_description
1 polymer ?
#
loop_
_entity_poly.entity_id
_entity_poly.type
_entity_poly.pdbx_seq_one_letter_code
_entity_poly.pdbx_strand_id
1 'polypeptide(L)'
;MTKIIFMGTPDFSVPILKELHKEYGVDLVISQPARPVGRKKVMTDPPVAVAAKLLGIELYQPETMKSEEALKIVADIEPDLIITAAFGQLLPENILNVPSKGSLNVHASLLPKHRGGAPIHRALINGDKETGVTIMYMAKKLDAGDIIAAKSIQIEDNDNTGTLFDKLSRVGASLLMTTLPYIIEGTNKRTPQTESEATFSPNILKTDEVISFNRPARDVFNHIRGLAPWPVGHTMQDGKRLKIFAAELTNKTADAAPGTITGKSDNGFLVAATDGLVNITEVQLAGKKKNNALDFINNNSDLIGTKLGEDG
;
A
#
# COMPACT_ATOMS: atom_id res chain seq x y z
N MET A 1 26.88 0.89 21.06
CA MET A 1 25.99 0.43 19.96
C MET A 1 24.82 1.39 19.86
N THR A 2 24.35 1.69 18.68
CA THR A 2 23.15 2.52 18.47
C THR A 2 21.91 1.73 18.89
N LYS A 3 21.13 2.27 19.80
CA LYS A 3 19.87 1.63 20.24
C LYS A 3 18.72 2.00 19.28
N ILE A 4 18.05 1.01 18.73
CA ILE A 4 17.03 1.20 17.69
C ILE A 4 15.73 0.55 18.08
N ILE A 5 14.64 1.33 18.04
CA ILE A 5 13.27 0.81 18.05
C ILE A 5 12.74 0.81 16.61
N PHE A 6 12.21 -0.32 16.17
CA PHE A 6 11.53 -0.43 14.88
C PHE A 6 10.01 -0.53 15.08
N MET A 7 9.25 0.27 14.33
CA MET A 7 7.78 0.23 14.37
C MET A 7 7.23 -0.07 12.98
N GLY A 8 6.50 -1.17 12.84
CA GLY A 8 5.94 -1.60 11.57
C GLY A 8 4.84 -2.63 11.73
N THR A 9 4.05 -2.88 10.69
CA THR A 9 2.91 -3.80 10.76
C THR A 9 2.84 -4.76 9.57
N PRO A 10 2.66 -4.30 8.30
CA PRO A 10 2.44 -5.19 7.15
C PRO A 10 3.74 -5.77 6.57
N ASP A 11 3.59 -6.60 5.56
CA ASP A 11 4.69 -7.21 4.82
C ASP A 11 5.69 -6.20 4.26
N PHE A 12 5.25 -4.99 3.91
CA PHE A 12 6.13 -3.88 3.48
C PHE A 12 7.29 -3.63 4.43
N SER A 13 7.05 -3.75 5.72
CA SER A 13 8.01 -3.42 6.77
C SER A 13 8.97 -4.56 7.08
N VAL A 14 8.64 -5.79 6.68
CA VAL A 14 9.43 -7.00 7.05
C VAL A 14 10.83 -7.00 6.43
N PRO A 15 11.05 -6.73 5.13
CA PRO A 15 12.40 -6.63 4.58
C PRO A 15 13.22 -5.51 5.23
N ILE A 16 12.59 -4.38 5.55
CA ILE A 16 13.24 -3.23 6.21
C ILE A 16 13.72 -3.65 7.61
N LEU A 17 12.85 -4.29 8.41
CA LEU A 17 13.22 -4.81 9.72
C LEU A 17 14.37 -5.81 9.66
N LYS A 18 14.32 -6.76 8.72
CA LYS A 18 15.33 -7.80 8.58
C LYS A 18 16.71 -7.23 8.27
N GLU A 19 16.81 -6.34 7.28
CA GLU A 19 18.09 -5.71 6.92
C GLU A 19 18.60 -4.81 8.06
N LEU A 20 17.71 -4.04 8.69
CA LEU A 20 18.06 -3.20 9.83
C LEU A 20 18.62 -4.01 11.00
N HIS A 21 17.93 -5.10 11.37
CA HIS A 21 18.35 -5.96 12.48
C HIS A 21 19.70 -6.65 12.19
N LYS A 22 19.88 -7.11 10.97
CA LYS A 22 21.11 -7.78 10.53
C LYS A 22 22.34 -6.87 10.63
N GLU A 23 22.22 -5.60 10.21
CA GLU A 23 23.34 -4.66 10.11
C GLU A 23 23.61 -3.87 11.40
N TYR A 24 22.57 -3.50 12.13
CA TYR A 24 22.65 -2.61 13.30
C TYR A 24 22.15 -3.21 14.61
N GLY A 25 21.37 -4.28 14.53
CA GLY A 25 20.56 -4.74 15.65
C GLY A 25 19.26 -3.91 15.78
N VAL A 26 18.27 -4.49 16.42
CA VAL A 26 17.03 -3.80 16.81
C VAL A 26 16.72 -4.25 18.24
N ASP A 27 16.58 -3.28 19.15
CA ASP A 27 16.39 -3.55 20.58
C ASP A 27 14.93 -3.88 20.91
N LEU A 28 13.98 -3.23 20.22
CA LEU A 28 12.55 -3.45 20.38
C LEU A 28 11.82 -3.31 19.07
N VAL A 29 10.92 -4.23 18.77
CA VAL A 29 9.93 -4.10 17.70
C VAL A 29 8.57 -3.74 18.29
N ILE A 30 7.94 -2.70 17.74
CA ILE A 30 6.55 -2.34 18.07
C ILE A 30 5.69 -2.59 16.84
N SER A 31 4.61 -3.37 17.01
CA SER A 31 3.69 -3.71 15.92
C SER A 31 2.24 -3.58 16.39
N GLN A 32 1.31 -3.51 15.45
CA GLN A 32 -0.11 -3.60 15.77
C GLN A 32 -0.40 -4.94 16.47
N PRO A 33 -1.39 -5.00 17.38
CA PRO A 33 -1.78 -6.25 18.01
C PRO A 33 -2.39 -7.22 17.01
N ALA A 34 -2.38 -8.52 17.36
CA ALA A 34 -3.08 -9.55 16.62
C ALA A 34 -4.55 -9.22 16.43
N ARG A 35 -5.10 -9.53 15.26
CA ARG A 35 -6.51 -9.27 14.93
C ARG A 35 -7.16 -10.51 14.33
N PRO A 36 -8.51 -10.66 14.46
CA PRO A 36 -9.23 -11.74 13.83
C PRO A 36 -9.17 -11.63 12.30
N VAL A 37 -8.63 -12.64 11.61
CA VAL A 37 -8.48 -12.67 10.15
C VAL A 37 -9.30 -13.81 9.54
N GLY A 38 -9.84 -13.56 8.36
CA GLY A 38 -10.60 -14.51 7.56
C GLY A 38 -12.00 -14.82 8.12
N ARG A 39 -12.73 -15.73 7.43
CA ARG A 39 -14.10 -16.11 7.81
C ARG A 39 -14.18 -16.77 9.19
N LYS A 40 -13.12 -17.47 9.59
CA LYS A 40 -13.05 -18.17 10.89
C LYS A 40 -12.62 -17.26 12.04
N LYS A 41 -12.34 -15.98 11.77
CA LYS A 41 -11.87 -14.97 12.75
C LYS A 41 -10.70 -15.47 13.62
N VAL A 42 -9.72 -16.15 12.99
CA VAL A 42 -8.54 -16.62 13.70
C VAL A 42 -7.68 -15.43 14.09
N MET A 43 -7.32 -15.33 15.38
CA MET A 43 -6.39 -14.33 15.87
C MET A 43 -5.04 -14.52 15.18
N THR A 44 -4.60 -13.53 14.43
CA THR A 44 -3.41 -13.62 13.59
C THR A 44 -2.51 -12.41 13.87
N ASP A 45 -1.25 -12.71 14.18
CA ASP A 45 -0.23 -11.68 14.31
C ASP A 45 0.05 -11.00 12.96
N PRO A 46 0.32 -9.70 12.96
CA PRO A 46 0.78 -9.01 11.76
C PRO A 46 2.18 -9.51 11.35
N PRO A 47 2.54 -9.38 10.05
CA PRO A 47 3.79 -9.88 9.49
C PRO A 47 5.05 -9.45 10.25
N VAL A 48 5.11 -8.20 10.71
CA VAL A 48 6.25 -7.68 11.49
C VAL A 48 6.36 -8.37 12.84
N ALA A 49 5.24 -8.63 13.53
CA ALA A 49 5.26 -9.34 14.81
C ALA A 49 5.75 -10.79 14.63
N VAL A 50 5.33 -11.46 13.56
CA VAL A 50 5.84 -12.79 13.21
C VAL A 50 7.35 -12.75 12.93
N ALA A 51 7.81 -11.76 12.17
CA ALA A 51 9.23 -11.60 11.85
C ALA A 51 10.07 -11.31 13.10
N ALA A 52 9.60 -10.46 14.03
CA ALA A 52 10.28 -10.15 15.27
C ALA A 52 10.47 -11.42 16.13
N LYS A 53 9.40 -12.22 16.28
CA LYS A 53 9.48 -13.51 17.01
C LYS A 53 10.49 -14.47 16.40
N LEU A 54 10.53 -14.59 15.06
CA LEU A 54 11.48 -15.44 14.35
C LEU A 54 12.93 -14.96 14.48
N LEU A 55 13.15 -13.66 14.59
CA LEU A 55 14.47 -13.05 14.77
C LEU A 55 14.91 -13.00 16.24
N GLY A 56 14.04 -13.39 17.18
CA GLY A 56 14.34 -13.32 18.61
C GLY A 56 14.40 -11.90 19.17
N ILE A 57 13.76 -10.92 18.51
CA ILE A 57 13.71 -9.53 18.95
C ILE A 57 12.55 -9.33 19.93
N GLU A 58 12.76 -8.56 20.98
CA GLU A 58 11.70 -8.17 21.90
C GLU A 58 10.55 -7.49 21.14
N LEU A 59 9.29 -7.86 21.46
CA LEU A 59 8.10 -7.43 20.75
C LEU A 59 7.09 -6.81 21.71
N TYR A 60 6.63 -5.60 21.39
CA TYR A 60 5.53 -4.92 22.06
C TYR A 60 4.39 -4.63 21.09
N GLN A 61 3.15 -4.98 21.49
CA GLN A 61 1.95 -4.86 20.63
C GLN A 61 0.84 -4.05 21.35
N PRO A 62 0.99 -2.73 21.51
CA PRO A 62 0.00 -1.91 22.21
C PRO A 62 -1.23 -1.65 21.34
N GLU A 63 -2.40 -1.56 21.97
CA GLU A 63 -3.62 -1.07 21.33
C GLU A 63 -3.49 0.41 20.92
N THR A 64 -2.70 1.19 21.67
CA THR A 64 -2.44 2.61 21.38
C THR A 64 -1.07 3.06 21.86
N MET A 65 -0.39 3.85 21.03
CA MET A 65 0.86 4.51 21.39
C MET A 65 0.64 5.78 22.25
N LYS A 66 -0.60 6.13 22.57
CA LYS A 66 -0.92 7.31 23.39
C LYS A 66 -0.94 7.02 24.89
N SER A 67 -0.73 5.78 25.31
CA SER A 67 -0.72 5.39 26.73
C SER A 67 0.58 5.81 27.42
N GLU A 68 0.52 6.05 28.73
CA GLU A 68 1.70 6.28 29.58
C GLU A 68 2.62 5.06 29.59
N GLU A 69 2.04 3.85 29.55
CA GLU A 69 2.79 2.61 29.44
C GLU A 69 3.66 2.55 28.18
N ALA A 70 3.09 2.90 27.02
CA ALA A 70 3.84 2.92 25.75
C ALA A 70 4.98 3.94 25.80
N LEU A 71 4.73 5.13 26.34
CA LEU A 71 5.78 6.14 26.54
C LEU A 71 6.88 5.62 27.46
N LYS A 72 6.51 4.99 28.59
CA LYS A 72 7.48 4.43 29.55
C LYS A 72 8.34 3.36 28.91
N ILE A 73 7.74 2.39 28.19
CA ILE A 73 8.48 1.32 27.51
C ILE A 73 9.48 1.89 26.49
N VAL A 74 9.05 2.87 25.69
CA VAL A 74 9.94 3.52 24.72
C VAL A 74 11.06 4.29 25.42
N ALA A 75 10.77 5.00 26.51
CA ALA A 75 11.75 5.78 27.26
C ALA A 75 12.75 4.89 28.01
N ASP A 76 12.32 3.78 28.59
CA ASP A 76 13.17 2.84 29.32
C ASP A 76 14.25 2.19 28.43
N ILE A 77 14.01 2.09 27.11
CA ILE A 77 15.00 1.64 26.11
C ILE A 77 16.10 2.69 25.90
N GLU A 78 15.78 4.00 26.10
CA GLU A 78 16.68 5.12 25.75
C GLU A 78 17.18 5.03 24.29
N PRO A 79 16.29 4.98 23.30
CA PRO A 79 16.68 4.75 21.91
C PRO A 79 17.44 5.95 21.34
N ASP A 80 18.43 5.64 20.49
CA ASP A 80 19.04 6.65 19.63
C ASP A 80 18.13 6.98 18.45
N LEU A 81 17.44 5.99 17.93
CA LEU A 81 16.55 6.11 16.76
C LEU A 81 15.25 5.34 16.98
N ILE A 82 14.15 5.94 16.53
CA ILE A 82 12.91 5.23 16.21
C ILE A 82 12.80 5.21 14.69
N ILE A 83 12.59 4.03 14.10
CA ILE A 83 12.39 3.88 12.66
C ILE A 83 11.03 3.27 12.41
N THR A 84 10.18 3.98 11.68
CA THR A 84 8.84 3.52 11.34
C THR A 84 8.75 3.15 9.86
N ALA A 85 7.96 2.13 9.55
CA ALA A 85 7.57 1.76 8.20
C ALA A 85 6.16 1.18 8.25
N ALA A 86 5.17 1.88 7.69
CA ALA A 86 3.77 1.46 7.65
C ALA A 86 3.26 0.92 9.00
N PHE A 87 3.50 1.63 10.10
CA PHE A 87 3.13 1.19 11.45
C PHE A 87 1.61 1.22 11.69
N GLY A 88 0.92 2.23 11.16
CA GLY A 88 -0.54 2.33 11.23
C GLY A 88 -1.09 3.02 12.47
N GLN A 89 -0.24 3.60 13.33
CA GLN A 89 -0.66 4.50 14.42
C GLN A 89 0.11 5.83 14.34
N LEU A 90 -0.56 6.92 14.73
CA LEU A 90 0.10 8.20 14.93
C LEU A 90 0.90 8.17 16.24
N LEU A 91 2.15 8.58 16.16
CA LEU A 91 3.00 8.73 17.34
C LEU A 91 2.78 10.12 17.96
N PRO A 92 2.52 10.19 19.27
CA PRO A 92 2.43 11.48 19.98
C PRO A 92 3.81 12.13 20.09
N GLU A 93 3.84 13.46 20.21
CA GLU A 93 5.10 14.25 20.25
C GLU A 93 6.06 13.82 21.35
N ASN A 94 5.54 13.41 22.51
CA ASN A 94 6.35 12.91 23.62
C ASN A 94 7.10 11.62 23.27
N ILE A 95 6.58 10.77 22.39
CA ILE A 95 7.30 9.59 21.86
C ILE A 95 8.23 9.98 20.72
N LEU A 96 7.79 10.86 19.82
CA LEU A 96 8.62 11.32 18.68
C LEU A 96 9.93 11.96 19.15
N ASN A 97 9.93 12.59 20.32
CA ASN A 97 11.07 13.33 20.88
C ASN A 97 11.94 12.51 21.85
N VAL A 98 11.63 11.22 22.09
CA VAL A 98 12.46 10.37 22.96
C VAL A 98 13.84 10.08 22.35
N PRO A 99 13.94 9.68 21.05
CA PRO A 99 15.22 9.24 20.53
C PRO A 99 16.20 10.41 20.33
N SER A 100 17.47 10.20 20.74
CA SER A 100 18.52 11.25 20.70
C SER A 100 18.87 11.72 19.29
N LYS A 101 18.69 10.88 18.26
CA LYS A 101 18.95 11.15 16.84
C LYS A 101 17.68 11.34 16.01
N GLY A 102 16.51 11.21 16.65
CA GLY A 102 15.20 11.47 16.06
C GLY A 102 14.43 10.25 15.62
N SER A 103 13.18 10.50 15.25
CA SER A 103 12.25 9.50 14.72
C SER A 103 12.17 9.62 13.22
N LEU A 104 12.35 8.48 12.51
CA LEU A 104 12.37 8.39 11.06
C LEU A 104 11.16 7.63 10.54
N ASN A 105 10.74 7.95 9.32
CA ASN A 105 9.75 7.15 8.60
C ASN A 105 10.28 6.75 7.22
N VAL A 106 10.08 5.48 6.86
CA VAL A 106 10.27 4.95 5.51
C VAL A 106 8.92 5.05 4.81
N HIS A 107 8.72 6.15 4.09
CA HIS A 107 7.44 6.45 3.45
C HIS A 107 7.42 6.02 1.99
N ALA A 108 6.37 5.29 1.58
CA ALA A 108 6.26 4.68 0.26
C ALA A 108 5.74 5.65 -0.82
N SER A 109 6.31 6.84 -0.90
CA SER A 109 6.11 7.81 -1.98
C SER A 109 7.31 8.74 -2.14
N LEU A 110 7.28 9.55 -3.20
CA LEU A 110 8.19 10.67 -3.41
C LEU A 110 7.59 11.93 -2.75
N LEU A 111 7.89 12.15 -1.47
CA LEU A 111 7.42 13.34 -0.76
C LEU A 111 7.95 14.64 -1.42
N PRO A 112 7.15 15.71 -1.43
CA PRO A 112 5.93 15.96 -0.66
C PRO A 112 4.64 15.36 -1.26
N LYS A 113 4.71 14.63 -2.38
CA LYS A 113 3.53 14.00 -2.98
C LYS A 113 3.10 12.75 -2.19
N HIS A 114 1.78 12.49 -2.19
CA HIS A 114 1.19 11.30 -1.57
C HIS A 114 1.46 11.16 -0.07
N ARG A 115 1.36 12.22 0.71
CA ARG A 115 1.30 12.12 2.17
C ARG A 115 0.05 11.33 2.58
N GLY A 116 0.16 10.43 3.57
CA GLY A 116 -0.97 9.68 4.12
C GLY A 116 -0.87 8.18 4.00
N GLY A 117 -2.02 7.48 4.19
CA GLY A 117 -2.02 6.05 4.49
C GLY A 117 -2.01 5.10 3.28
N ALA A 118 -2.29 5.58 2.03
CA ALA A 118 -2.37 4.70 0.86
C ALA A 118 -1.60 5.24 -0.37
N PRO A 119 -0.33 5.66 -0.22
CA PRO A 119 0.43 6.27 -1.32
C PRO A 119 0.57 5.33 -2.53
N ILE A 120 0.83 4.04 -2.31
CA ILE A 120 1.03 3.04 -3.38
C ILE A 120 -0.25 2.84 -4.21
N HIS A 121 -1.40 2.65 -3.54
CA HIS A 121 -2.68 2.51 -4.21
C HIS A 121 -3.03 3.77 -5.03
N ARG A 122 -2.87 4.95 -4.41
CA ARG A 122 -3.24 6.22 -5.04
C ARG A 122 -2.34 6.56 -6.22
N ALA A 123 -1.03 6.29 -6.16
CA ALA A 123 -0.13 6.47 -7.30
C ALA A 123 -0.59 5.66 -8.52
N LEU A 124 -0.97 4.38 -8.33
CA LEU A 124 -1.53 3.55 -9.40
C LEU A 124 -2.87 4.06 -9.92
N ILE A 125 -3.83 4.34 -9.01
CA ILE A 125 -5.17 4.81 -9.37
C ILE A 125 -5.11 6.14 -10.12
N ASN A 126 -4.21 7.04 -9.72
CA ASN A 126 -4.00 8.34 -10.36
C ASN A 126 -3.26 8.23 -11.71
N GLY A 127 -2.65 7.07 -12.01
CA GLY A 127 -1.91 6.87 -13.25
C GLY A 127 -0.53 7.53 -13.25
N ASP A 128 0.08 7.70 -12.09
CA ASP A 128 1.43 8.22 -11.98
C ASP A 128 2.40 7.34 -12.77
N LYS A 129 3.41 7.95 -13.38
CA LYS A 129 4.42 7.24 -14.17
C LYS A 129 5.58 6.75 -13.31
N GLU A 130 5.80 7.38 -12.17
CA GLU A 130 6.81 7.02 -11.20
C GLU A 130 6.27 7.12 -9.78
N THR A 131 6.88 6.36 -8.91
CA THR A 131 6.72 6.43 -7.45
C THR A 131 8.07 6.22 -6.79
N GLY A 132 8.13 6.05 -5.48
CA GLY A 132 9.40 5.81 -4.82
C GLY A 132 9.26 5.65 -3.32
N VAL A 133 10.39 5.76 -2.63
CA VAL A 133 10.46 5.77 -1.18
C VAL A 133 11.22 7.00 -0.73
N THR A 134 10.74 7.60 0.34
CA THR A 134 11.39 8.73 1.02
C THR A 134 11.72 8.34 2.46
N ILE A 135 12.98 8.53 2.86
CA ILE A 135 13.38 8.54 4.27
C ILE A 135 13.24 9.97 4.78
N MET A 136 12.47 10.16 5.83
CA MET A 136 12.19 11.48 6.39
C MET A 136 12.22 11.46 7.93
N TYR A 137 12.46 12.60 8.53
CA TYR A 137 12.19 12.81 9.96
C TYR A 137 10.68 12.90 10.18
N MET A 138 10.21 12.26 11.23
CA MET A 138 8.81 12.40 11.63
C MET A 138 8.56 13.75 12.31
N ALA A 139 7.38 14.29 12.08
CA ALA A 139 6.92 15.53 12.69
C ALA A 139 5.46 15.38 13.16
N LYS A 140 4.96 16.32 13.94
CA LYS A 140 3.56 16.34 14.38
C LYS A 140 2.56 16.32 13.23
N LYS A 141 2.88 17.06 12.14
CA LYS A 141 2.07 17.08 10.93
C LYS A 141 2.37 15.82 10.12
N LEU A 142 1.32 15.13 9.66
CA LEU A 142 1.40 13.88 8.93
C LEU A 142 2.32 13.98 7.71
N ASP A 143 3.35 13.14 7.68
CA ASP A 143 4.34 12.97 6.60
C ASP A 143 4.96 14.30 6.10
N ALA A 144 5.07 15.32 6.98
CA ALA A 144 5.51 16.67 6.62
C ALA A 144 6.90 17.06 7.15
N GLY A 145 7.61 16.14 7.80
CA GLY A 145 8.97 16.38 8.30
C GLY A 145 10.01 16.43 7.19
N ASP A 146 11.23 16.82 7.55
CA ASP A 146 12.32 17.03 6.61
C ASP A 146 12.72 15.73 5.89
N ILE A 147 12.89 15.81 4.59
CA ILE A 147 13.38 14.71 3.75
C ILE A 147 14.90 14.56 3.95
N ILE A 148 15.33 13.31 4.14
CA ILE A 148 16.75 12.94 4.25
C ILE A 148 17.24 12.39 2.93
N ALA A 149 16.51 11.43 2.35
CA ALA A 149 16.84 10.80 1.08
C ALA A 149 15.55 10.31 0.39
N ALA A 150 15.58 10.24 -0.94
CA ALA A 150 14.50 9.66 -1.73
C ALA A 150 15.08 8.83 -2.89
N LYS A 151 14.32 7.79 -3.30
CA LYS A 151 14.65 6.94 -4.44
C LYS A 151 13.40 6.67 -5.25
N SER A 152 13.42 7.06 -6.54
CA SER A 152 12.32 6.81 -7.47
C SER A 152 12.44 5.46 -8.18
N ILE A 153 11.29 4.92 -8.60
CA ILE A 153 11.15 3.81 -9.53
C ILE A 153 10.03 4.11 -10.53
N GLN A 154 10.13 3.55 -11.73
CA GLN A 154 9.04 3.64 -12.72
C GLN A 154 7.89 2.70 -12.34
N ILE A 155 6.67 3.11 -12.66
CA ILE A 155 5.46 2.29 -12.57
C ILE A 155 5.18 1.72 -13.96
N GLU A 156 5.36 0.42 -14.10
CA GLU A 156 5.12 -0.30 -15.35
C GLU A 156 3.64 -0.68 -15.51
N ASP A 157 3.19 -0.96 -16.75
CA ASP A 157 1.80 -1.36 -16.99
C ASP A 157 1.45 -2.72 -16.35
N ASN A 158 2.42 -3.60 -16.15
CA ASN A 158 2.25 -4.86 -15.43
C ASN A 158 2.31 -4.73 -13.90
N ASP A 159 2.53 -3.54 -13.37
CA ASP A 159 2.48 -3.31 -11.94
C ASP A 159 1.05 -3.18 -11.42
N ASN A 160 0.82 -3.79 -10.27
CA ASN A 160 -0.33 -3.59 -9.41
C ASN A 160 0.12 -3.20 -7.99
N THR A 161 -0.80 -2.95 -7.09
CA THR A 161 -0.45 -2.59 -5.71
C THR A 161 0.46 -3.62 -5.05
N GLY A 162 0.22 -4.92 -5.24
CA GLY A 162 1.04 -5.97 -4.65
C GLY A 162 2.49 -5.95 -5.15
N THR A 163 2.69 -5.87 -6.47
CA THR A 163 4.05 -5.84 -7.06
C THR A 163 4.81 -4.58 -6.66
N LEU A 164 4.15 -3.42 -6.64
CA LEU A 164 4.78 -2.17 -6.18
C LEU A 164 5.09 -2.20 -4.69
N PHE A 165 4.23 -2.81 -3.88
CA PHE A 165 4.46 -3.00 -2.45
C PHE A 165 5.77 -3.74 -2.20
N ASP A 166 6.00 -4.85 -2.93
CA ASP A 166 7.23 -5.63 -2.85
C ASP A 166 8.46 -4.86 -3.36
N LYS A 167 8.33 -4.18 -4.52
CA LYS A 167 9.41 -3.38 -5.10
C LYS A 167 9.83 -2.26 -4.13
N LEU A 168 8.87 -1.48 -3.64
CA LEU A 168 9.12 -0.33 -2.77
C LEU A 168 9.63 -0.74 -1.39
N SER A 169 9.21 -1.88 -0.85
CA SER A 169 9.73 -2.44 0.39
C SER A 169 11.25 -2.70 0.30
N ARG A 170 11.72 -3.31 -0.80
CA ARG A 170 13.15 -3.56 -1.05
C ARG A 170 13.93 -2.27 -1.29
N VAL A 171 13.36 -1.33 -2.05
CA VAL A 171 13.94 0.00 -2.28
C VAL A 171 14.08 0.74 -0.95
N GLY A 172 13.05 0.69 -0.10
CA GLY A 172 13.04 1.31 1.23
C GLY A 172 14.11 0.73 2.16
N ALA A 173 14.25 -0.60 2.18
CA ALA A 173 15.30 -1.25 2.95
C ALA A 173 16.70 -0.81 2.49
N SER A 174 16.97 -0.88 1.19
CA SER A 174 18.26 -0.46 0.62
C SER A 174 18.56 1.03 0.88
N LEU A 175 17.55 1.90 0.67
CA LEU A 175 17.72 3.34 0.88
C LEU A 175 17.99 3.66 2.35
N LEU A 176 17.28 2.99 3.28
CA LEU A 176 17.51 3.17 4.71
C LEU A 176 18.93 2.76 5.09
N MET A 177 19.42 1.60 4.64
CA MET A 177 20.78 1.12 4.95
C MET A 177 21.86 2.06 4.44
N THR A 178 21.69 2.66 3.27
CA THR A 178 22.66 3.64 2.73
C THR A 178 22.58 5.01 3.41
N THR A 179 21.47 5.32 4.07
CA THR A 179 21.23 6.63 4.71
C THR A 179 21.58 6.64 6.19
N LEU A 180 21.39 5.52 6.89
CA LEU A 180 21.58 5.39 8.33
C LEU A 180 22.97 5.80 8.85
N PRO A 181 24.10 5.45 8.20
CA PRO A 181 25.41 5.89 8.69
C PRO A 181 25.49 7.40 8.89
N TYR A 182 25.02 8.17 7.93
CA TYR A 182 25.02 9.64 7.99
C TYR A 182 24.12 10.19 9.11
N ILE A 183 22.99 9.51 9.38
CA ILE A 183 22.08 9.90 10.47
C ILE A 183 22.73 9.61 11.83
N ILE A 184 23.36 8.45 11.97
CA ILE A 184 24.04 8.03 13.20
C ILE A 184 25.23 8.98 13.50
N GLU A 185 25.96 9.41 12.47
CA GLU A 185 27.05 10.36 12.59
C GLU A 185 26.60 11.83 12.74
N GLY A 186 25.32 12.12 12.46
CA GLY A 186 24.77 13.49 12.49
C GLY A 186 25.23 14.35 11.30
N THR A 187 25.65 13.71 10.21
CA THR A 187 26.15 14.38 8.98
C THR A 187 25.12 14.42 7.85
N ASN A 188 23.96 13.82 8.04
CA ASN A 188 22.89 13.79 7.04
C ASN A 188 22.32 15.18 6.76
N LYS A 189 21.99 15.43 5.50
CA LYS A 189 21.24 16.62 5.10
C LYS A 189 19.77 16.49 5.49
N ARG A 190 19.13 17.64 5.72
CA ARG A 190 17.68 17.76 5.95
C ARG A 190 17.12 18.76 4.94
N THR A 191 16.15 18.34 4.16
CA THR A 191 15.49 19.19 3.17
C THR A 191 14.04 19.39 3.58
N PRO A 192 13.64 20.60 3.99
CA PRO A 192 12.24 20.91 4.27
C PRO A 192 11.37 20.65 3.04
N GLN A 193 10.16 20.16 3.27
CA GLN A 193 9.20 19.92 2.19
C GLN A 193 8.54 21.23 1.76
N THR A 194 8.35 21.41 0.43
CA THR A 194 7.57 22.52 -0.12
C THR A 194 6.07 22.25 0.05
N GLU A 195 5.42 22.96 0.95
CA GLU A 195 4.01 22.71 1.31
C GLU A 195 3.04 22.85 0.14
N SER A 196 3.29 23.79 -0.78
CA SER A 196 2.46 24.00 -1.98
C SER A 196 2.51 22.84 -2.99
N GLU A 197 3.50 21.95 -2.89
CA GLU A 197 3.64 20.77 -3.74
C GLU A 197 3.07 19.50 -3.09
N ALA A 198 2.61 19.61 -1.84
CA ALA A 198 2.09 18.47 -1.11
C ALA A 198 0.76 17.98 -1.68
N THR A 199 0.67 16.67 -1.91
CA THR A 199 -0.59 15.98 -2.22
C THR A 199 -0.88 14.91 -1.18
N PHE A 200 -2.15 14.49 -1.08
CA PHE A 200 -2.60 13.58 -0.04
C PHE A 200 -3.16 12.29 -0.62
N SER A 201 -2.82 11.18 0.02
CA SER A 201 -3.26 9.82 -0.31
C SER A 201 -3.96 9.19 0.89
N PRO A 202 -5.24 9.54 1.11
CA PRO A 202 -6.02 8.97 2.20
C PRO A 202 -6.20 7.45 1.99
N ASN A 203 -6.45 6.74 3.08
CA ASN A 203 -6.77 5.32 3.05
C ASN A 203 -7.87 5.00 2.03
N ILE A 204 -7.81 3.81 1.45
CA ILE A 204 -8.84 3.33 0.52
C ILE A 204 -10.12 3.06 1.31
N LEU A 205 -11.20 3.70 0.90
CA LEU A 205 -12.53 3.55 1.48
C LEU A 205 -13.35 2.51 0.69
N LYS A 206 -14.44 2.03 1.25
CA LYS A 206 -15.37 1.11 0.57
C LYS A 206 -15.96 1.70 -0.71
N THR A 207 -16.14 3.00 -0.76
CA THR A 207 -16.58 3.73 -1.96
C THR A 207 -15.52 3.72 -3.06
N ASP A 208 -14.24 3.71 -2.71
CA ASP A 208 -13.14 3.60 -3.67
C ASP A 208 -13.04 2.20 -4.31
N GLU A 209 -13.64 1.18 -3.69
CA GLU A 209 -13.64 -0.20 -4.22
C GLU A 209 -14.60 -0.38 -5.41
N VAL A 210 -15.49 0.59 -5.66
CA VAL A 210 -16.47 0.50 -6.76
C VAL A 210 -15.81 0.93 -8.07
N ILE A 211 -15.73 0.00 -9.02
CA ILE A 211 -15.19 0.25 -10.36
C ILE A 211 -16.29 0.77 -11.25
N SER A 212 -16.11 2.00 -11.74
CA SER A 212 -16.95 2.61 -12.75
C SER A 212 -16.27 2.56 -14.12
N PHE A 213 -16.98 2.07 -15.12
CA PHE A 213 -16.53 2.09 -16.51
C PHE A 213 -16.84 3.41 -17.22
N ASN A 214 -17.57 4.32 -16.58
CA ASN A 214 -17.86 5.67 -17.11
C ASN A 214 -16.64 6.61 -16.94
N ARG A 215 -15.48 6.13 -17.39
CA ARG A 215 -14.16 6.78 -17.33
C ARG A 215 -13.33 6.29 -18.51
N PRO A 216 -12.21 6.98 -18.86
CA PRO A 216 -11.26 6.48 -19.86
C PRO A 216 -10.74 5.07 -19.54
N ALA A 217 -10.50 4.27 -20.55
CA ALA A 217 -10.04 2.88 -20.41
C ALA A 217 -8.76 2.77 -19.55
N ARG A 218 -7.84 3.72 -19.72
CA ARG A 218 -6.62 3.82 -18.89
C ARG A 218 -6.95 4.02 -17.41
N ASP A 219 -7.92 4.85 -17.09
CA ASP A 219 -8.31 5.13 -15.69
C ASP A 219 -9.01 3.93 -15.06
N VAL A 220 -9.86 3.23 -15.82
CA VAL A 220 -10.49 1.98 -15.36
C VAL A 220 -9.44 0.92 -15.07
N PHE A 221 -8.49 0.73 -15.99
CA PHE A 221 -7.36 -0.19 -15.81
C PHE A 221 -6.53 0.17 -14.58
N ASN A 222 -6.15 1.44 -14.42
CA ASN A 222 -5.38 1.92 -13.28
C ASN A 222 -6.12 1.72 -11.96
N HIS A 223 -7.43 1.93 -11.95
CA HIS A 223 -8.26 1.71 -10.77
C HIS A 223 -8.28 0.22 -10.37
N ILE A 224 -8.45 -0.69 -11.34
CA ILE A 224 -8.42 -2.14 -11.09
C ILE A 224 -7.07 -2.56 -10.51
N ARG A 225 -5.95 -2.23 -11.18
CA ARG A 225 -4.61 -2.63 -10.73
C ARG A 225 -4.18 -1.95 -9.44
N GLY A 226 -4.67 -0.72 -9.18
CA GLY A 226 -4.43 0.03 -7.95
C GLY A 226 -5.16 -0.54 -6.72
N LEU A 227 -6.14 -1.41 -6.93
CA LEU A 227 -6.85 -2.12 -5.86
C LEU A 227 -6.50 -3.63 -5.79
N ALA A 228 -5.70 -4.14 -6.72
CA ALA A 228 -5.28 -5.53 -6.76
C ALA A 228 -3.92 -5.75 -6.09
N PRO A 229 -3.71 -6.84 -5.35
CA PRO A 229 -4.64 -7.92 -5.02
C PRO A 229 -5.54 -7.66 -3.80
N TRP A 230 -5.44 -6.50 -3.17
CA TRP A 230 -6.29 -6.03 -2.07
C TRP A 230 -6.54 -4.52 -2.15
N PRO A 231 -7.72 -4.01 -1.71
CA PRO A 231 -8.89 -4.74 -1.22
C PRO A 231 -9.70 -5.46 -2.32
N VAL A 232 -9.35 -5.30 -3.57
CA VAL A 232 -9.97 -5.74 -4.83
C VAL A 232 -11.21 -4.92 -5.17
N GLY A 233 -11.11 -4.21 -6.29
CA GLY A 233 -12.23 -3.48 -6.85
C GLY A 233 -13.36 -4.39 -7.32
N HIS A 234 -14.57 -3.86 -7.35
CA HIS A 234 -15.75 -4.60 -7.79
C HIS A 234 -16.72 -3.72 -8.55
N THR A 235 -17.55 -4.36 -9.35
CA THR A 235 -18.72 -3.78 -10.00
C THR A 235 -19.95 -4.65 -9.70
N MET A 236 -21.12 -4.27 -10.20
CA MET A 236 -22.33 -5.07 -10.09
C MET A 236 -22.62 -5.79 -11.41
N GLN A 237 -23.12 -7.03 -11.34
CA GLN A 237 -23.61 -7.82 -12.45
C GLN A 237 -24.90 -8.49 -12.00
N ASP A 238 -26.03 -8.09 -12.57
CA ASP A 238 -27.39 -8.54 -12.21
C ASP A 238 -27.63 -8.53 -10.68
N GLY A 239 -27.38 -7.38 -10.04
CA GLY A 239 -27.55 -7.22 -8.59
C GLY A 239 -26.55 -8.00 -7.73
N LYS A 240 -25.55 -8.68 -8.32
CA LYS A 240 -24.50 -9.41 -7.61
C LYS A 240 -23.16 -8.73 -7.76
N ARG A 241 -22.39 -8.69 -6.68
CA ARG A 241 -21.02 -8.15 -6.72
C ARG A 241 -20.12 -9.04 -7.55
N LEU A 242 -19.49 -8.44 -8.56
CA LEU A 242 -18.43 -9.05 -9.37
C LEU A 242 -17.10 -8.35 -9.03
N LYS A 243 -16.21 -9.03 -8.32
CA LYS A 243 -14.86 -8.55 -8.06
C LYS A 243 -14.01 -8.71 -9.31
N ILE A 244 -13.17 -7.71 -9.60
CA ILE A 244 -12.24 -7.69 -10.73
C ILE A 244 -10.81 -7.66 -10.18
N PHE A 245 -10.06 -8.74 -10.41
CA PHE A 245 -8.70 -8.89 -9.88
C PHE A 245 -7.62 -8.45 -10.87
N ALA A 246 -7.89 -8.61 -12.17
CA ALA A 246 -6.94 -8.26 -13.21
C ALA A 246 -7.65 -7.80 -14.49
N ALA A 247 -6.98 -6.89 -15.17
CA ALA A 247 -7.39 -6.37 -16.46
C ALA A 247 -6.16 -6.05 -17.32
N GLU A 248 -6.37 -5.86 -18.60
CA GLU A 248 -5.37 -5.44 -19.58
C GLU A 248 -5.93 -4.29 -20.42
N LEU A 249 -5.05 -3.41 -20.85
CA LEU A 249 -5.40 -2.39 -21.83
C LEU A 249 -5.47 -2.99 -23.22
N THR A 250 -6.37 -2.46 -24.02
CA THR A 250 -6.47 -2.83 -25.43
C THR A 250 -6.34 -1.60 -26.31
N ASN A 251 -6.00 -1.82 -27.59
CA ASN A 251 -6.07 -0.77 -28.63
C ASN A 251 -7.40 -0.82 -29.39
N LYS A 252 -8.40 -1.54 -28.84
CA LYS A 252 -9.71 -1.73 -29.46
C LYS A 252 -10.67 -0.65 -28.99
N THR A 253 -11.54 -0.22 -29.88
CA THR A 253 -12.69 0.64 -29.60
C THR A 253 -13.98 -0.10 -29.95
N ALA A 254 -15.08 0.30 -29.33
CA ALA A 254 -16.42 -0.16 -29.71
C ALA A 254 -17.39 1.01 -29.55
N ASP A 255 -18.39 1.02 -30.42
CA ASP A 255 -19.54 1.90 -30.31
C ASP A 255 -20.57 1.27 -29.35
N ALA A 256 -20.24 1.33 -28.05
CA ALA A 256 -21.07 0.77 -26.99
C ALA A 256 -21.03 1.65 -25.75
N ALA A 257 -22.13 1.72 -25.03
CA ALA A 257 -22.19 2.49 -23.78
C ALA A 257 -21.17 1.94 -22.76
N PRO A 258 -20.54 2.82 -21.94
CA PRO A 258 -19.61 2.39 -20.90
C PRO A 258 -20.23 1.35 -19.94
N GLY A 259 -19.48 0.31 -19.62
CA GLY A 259 -19.92 -0.84 -18.83
C GLY A 259 -20.44 -2.02 -19.65
N THR A 260 -20.76 -1.83 -20.95
CA THR A 260 -21.26 -2.92 -21.81
C THR A 260 -20.19 -3.97 -22.06
N ILE A 261 -20.50 -5.24 -21.83
CA ILE A 261 -19.67 -6.38 -22.21
C ILE A 261 -19.82 -6.57 -23.73
N THR A 262 -18.77 -6.20 -24.48
CA THR A 262 -18.84 -6.16 -25.96
C THR A 262 -18.48 -7.48 -26.63
N GLY A 263 -17.82 -8.40 -25.92
CA GLY A 263 -17.43 -9.69 -26.47
C GLY A 263 -16.35 -10.39 -25.66
N LYS A 264 -15.87 -11.51 -26.22
CA LYS A 264 -14.77 -12.31 -25.65
C LYS A 264 -13.43 -11.84 -26.21
N SER A 265 -12.39 -12.10 -25.45
CA SER A 265 -10.98 -12.00 -25.85
C SER A 265 -10.30 -13.37 -25.72
N ASP A 266 -9.01 -13.45 -26.04
CA ASP A 266 -8.24 -14.70 -25.93
C ASP A 266 -8.10 -15.21 -24.49
N ASN A 267 -8.12 -14.30 -23.49
CA ASN A 267 -7.92 -14.61 -22.08
C ASN A 267 -8.99 -14.02 -21.13
N GLY A 268 -10.10 -13.48 -21.69
CA GLY A 268 -11.13 -12.85 -20.87
C GLY A 268 -12.33 -12.31 -21.65
N PHE A 269 -12.83 -11.16 -21.24
CA PHE A 269 -13.92 -10.46 -21.95
C PHE A 269 -13.68 -8.95 -21.96
N LEU A 270 -14.22 -8.32 -22.99
CA LEU A 270 -14.04 -6.91 -23.27
C LEU A 270 -15.21 -6.10 -22.71
N VAL A 271 -14.91 -5.03 -21.99
CA VAL A 271 -15.89 -4.10 -21.45
C VAL A 271 -15.62 -2.70 -21.99
N ALA A 272 -16.66 -2.02 -22.45
CA ALA A 272 -16.57 -0.66 -22.95
C ALA A 272 -16.29 0.33 -21.79
N ALA A 273 -15.35 1.22 -22.04
CA ALA A 273 -15.09 2.43 -21.29
C ALA A 273 -15.48 3.64 -22.16
N THR A 274 -15.19 4.89 -21.72
CA THR A 274 -15.63 6.06 -22.49
C THR A 274 -14.87 6.29 -23.80
N ASP A 275 -13.67 5.75 -23.94
CA ASP A 275 -12.77 5.98 -25.08
C ASP A 275 -12.15 4.71 -25.66
N GLY A 276 -12.51 3.54 -25.16
CA GLY A 276 -11.93 2.27 -25.60
C GLY A 276 -12.47 1.07 -24.85
N LEU A 277 -11.81 -0.07 -25.01
CA LEU A 277 -12.17 -1.31 -24.35
C LEU A 277 -11.10 -1.71 -23.33
N VAL A 278 -11.56 -2.21 -22.18
CA VAL A 278 -10.71 -2.84 -21.15
C VAL A 278 -10.95 -4.34 -21.22
N ASN A 279 -9.89 -5.13 -21.28
CA ASN A 279 -9.96 -6.58 -21.23
C ASN A 279 -9.90 -7.04 -19.78
N ILE A 280 -10.97 -7.63 -19.28
CA ILE A 280 -11.02 -8.21 -17.93
C ILE A 280 -10.52 -9.64 -18.00
N THR A 281 -9.53 -10.00 -17.16
CA THR A 281 -8.84 -11.30 -17.21
C THR A 281 -9.05 -12.20 -16.01
N GLU A 282 -9.34 -11.64 -14.83
CA GLU A 282 -9.65 -12.41 -13.61
C GLU A 282 -10.80 -11.79 -12.83
N VAL A 283 -11.78 -12.62 -12.47
CA VAL A 283 -12.98 -12.18 -11.75
C VAL A 283 -13.40 -13.13 -10.63
N GLN A 284 -14.27 -12.63 -9.75
CA GLN A 284 -14.96 -13.45 -8.76
C GLN A 284 -16.38 -12.95 -8.54
N LEU A 285 -17.36 -13.72 -8.98
CA LEU A 285 -18.76 -13.45 -8.66
C LEU A 285 -19.03 -13.78 -7.18
N ALA A 286 -19.89 -12.99 -6.54
CA ALA A 286 -20.27 -13.21 -5.14
C ALA A 286 -20.72 -14.65 -4.89
N GLY A 287 -20.16 -15.28 -3.84
CA GLY A 287 -20.44 -16.67 -3.49
C GLY A 287 -19.70 -17.72 -4.31
N LYS A 288 -18.91 -17.35 -5.32
CA LYS A 288 -18.11 -18.25 -6.15
C LYS A 288 -16.63 -18.14 -5.85
N LYS A 289 -15.80 -19.03 -6.42
CA LYS A 289 -14.35 -18.93 -6.38
C LYS A 289 -13.86 -17.93 -7.42
N LYS A 290 -12.64 -17.40 -7.21
CA LYS A 290 -11.91 -16.63 -8.22
C LYS A 290 -11.69 -17.49 -9.46
N ASN A 291 -11.89 -16.92 -10.63
CA ASN A 291 -11.87 -17.63 -11.91
C ASN A 291 -11.18 -16.79 -13.00
N ASN A 292 -10.65 -17.47 -14.01
CA ASN A 292 -10.27 -16.81 -15.25
C ASN A 292 -11.52 -16.20 -15.90
N ALA A 293 -11.40 -15.00 -16.45
CA ALA A 293 -12.54 -14.28 -17.00
C ALA A 293 -13.05 -14.88 -18.33
N LEU A 294 -12.17 -15.58 -19.08
CA LEU A 294 -12.60 -16.32 -20.27
C LEU A 294 -13.53 -17.49 -19.89
N ASP A 295 -13.18 -18.28 -18.86
CA ASP A 295 -14.04 -19.36 -18.38
C ASP A 295 -15.36 -18.80 -17.81
N PHE A 296 -15.29 -17.66 -17.12
CA PHE A 296 -16.49 -17.00 -16.61
C PHE A 296 -17.42 -16.60 -17.74
N ILE A 297 -16.96 -15.93 -18.79
CA ILE A 297 -17.81 -15.49 -19.91
C ILE A 297 -18.26 -16.65 -20.81
N ASN A 298 -17.46 -17.72 -20.92
CA ASN A 298 -17.88 -18.93 -21.66
C ASN A 298 -19.08 -19.62 -21.02
N ASN A 299 -19.12 -19.63 -19.67
CA ASN A 299 -20.22 -20.21 -18.92
C ASN A 299 -21.43 -19.24 -18.72
N ASN A 300 -21.30 -17.98 -19.14
CA ASN A 300 -22.30 -16.92 -19.01
C ASN A 300 -22.30 -16.08 -20.30
N SER A 301 -22.44 -16.72 -21.46
CA SER A 301 -22.36 -16.03 -22.76
C SER A 301 -23.52 -15.06 -23.03
N ASP A 302 -24.63 -15.21 -22.32
CA ASP A 302 -25.79 -14.31 -22.27
C ASP A 302 -25.45 -12.93 -21.70
N LEU A 303 -24.33 -12.79 -21.00
CA LEU A 303 -23.85 -11.50 -20.50
C LEU A 303 -23.27 -10.59 -21.62
N ILE A 304 -22.96 -11.14 -22.79
CA ILE A 304 -22.51 -10.31 -23.93
C ILE A 304 -23.66 -9.41 -24.36
N GLY A 305 -23.41 -8.11 -24.41
CA GLY A 305 -24.41 -7.07 -24.64
C GLY A 305 -25.06 -6.50 -23.37
N THR A 306 -24.86 -7.14 -22.22
CA THR A 306 -25.36 -6.59 -20.94
C THR A 306 -24.39 -5.57 -20.36
N LYS A 307 -24.82 -4.81 -19.36
CA LYS A 307 -24.05 -3.72 -18.77
C LYS A 307 -23.69 -4.04 -17.33
N LEU A 308 -22.40 -3.86 -16.99
CA LEU A 308 -21.89 -3.91 -15.63
C LEU A 308 -22.09 -2.56 -14.92
N GLY A 309 -22.33 -2.61 -13.60
CA GLY A 309 -22.43 -1.40 -12.76
C GLY A 309 -23.83 -0.80 -12.65
N GLU A 310 -24.84 -1.35 -13.31
CA GLU A 310 -26.23 -1.01 -13.04
C GLU A 310 -26.74 -1.86 -11.88
N ASP A 311 -27.28 -1.20 -10.85
CA ASP A 311 -28.16 -1.85 -9.90
C ASP A 311 -29.45 -2.16 -10.67
N GLY A 312 -29.75 -3.42 -10.85
CA GLY A 312 -30.97 -3.89 -11.48
C GLY A 312 -32.21 -3.55 -10.68
#